data_be38bddd6b1c13ee85333ff01a1c0ab4
#
_entry.id   be38bddd6b1c13ee85333ff01a1c0ab4
#
_cell.length_a   1.000
_cell.length_b   1.000
_cell.length_c   1.000
_cell.angle_alpha   90.00
_cell.angle_beta   90.00
_cell.angle_gamma   90.00
#
_symmetry.space_group_name_H-M   'P 1'
#
loop_
_entity.id
_entity.type
_entity.pdbx_description
1 polymer ?
#
loop_
_entity_poly.entity_id
_entity_poly.type
_entity_poly.pdbx_seq_one_letter_code
_entity_poly.pdbx_strand_id
1 'polypeptide(L)' 'MIVLTRLNGKGFVLNAEHIRTVEENPDTTITLTTGEHIVVKESMNEVVARAIEYGRLLRRLMPPG' A
#
# COMPACT_ATOMS: atom_id res chain seq x y z
N MET A 1 2.15 3.41 -7.84
CA MET A 1 2.83 3.97 -6.64
C MET A 1 1.79 4.61 -5.73
N ILE A 2 1.88 4.36 -4.45
CA ILE A 2 1.01 5.00 -3.46
C ILE A 2 1.87 5.72 -2.43
N VAL A 3 1.30 6.79 -1.85
CA VAL A 3 2.00 7.57 -0.82
C VAL A 3 1.41 7.21 0.53
N LEU A 4 2.27 6.84 1.46
CA LEU A 4 1.88 6.48 2.82
C LEU A 4 2.77 7.23 3.81
N THR A 5 2.41 7.18 5.10
CA THR A 5 3.11 7.90 6.15
C THR A 5 3.63 6.92 7.20
N ARG A 6 4.93 6.94 7.46
CA ARG A 6 5.53 6.14 8.53
C ARG A 6 5.07 6.67 9.89
N LEU A 7 5.21 5.87 10.93
CA LEU A 7 4.82 6.28 12.28
C LEU A 7 5.54 7.54 12.77
N ASN A 8 6.75 7.78 12.29
CA ASN A 8 7.50 8.99 12.64
C ASN A 8 7.02 10.25 11.91
N GLY A 9 5.96 10.14 11.09
CA GLY A 9 5.39 11.26 10.36
C GLY A 9 5.99 11.51 8.98
N LYS A 10 7.01 10.75 8.59
CA LYS A 10 7.63 10.93 7.27
C LYS A 10 6.85 10.19 6.18
N GLY A 11 6.53 10.90 5.10
CA GLY A 11 5.90 10.32 3.93
C GLY A 11 6.90 9.49 3.13
N PHE A 12 6.39 8.47 2.46
CA PHE A 12 7.19 7.66 1.55
C PHE A 12 6.30 7.11 0.44
N VAL A 13 6.94 6.71 -0.64
CA VAL A 13 6.27 6.15 -1.81
C VAL A 13 6.50 4.65 -1.84
N LEU A 14 5.43 3.89 -2.04
CA LEU A 14 5.47 2.44 -2.08
C LEU A 14 4.86 1.94 -3.38
N ASN A 15 5.50 0.95 -3.99
CA ASN A 15 4.90 0.26 -5.12
C ASN A 15 3.85 -0.73 -4.58
N ALA A 16 2.58 -0.45 -4.86
CA ALA A 16 1.48 -1.26 -4.35
C ALA A 16 1.55 -2.74 -4.80
N GLU A 17 2.20 -3.01 -5.91
CA GLU A 17 2.38 -4.38 -6.41
C GLU A 17 3.29 -5.22 -5.52
N HIS A 18 4.09 -4.59 -4.68
CA HIS A 18 4.96 -5.29 -3.74
C HIS A 18 4.28 -5.61 -2.41
N ILE A 19 3.03 -5.19 -2.23
CA ILE A 19 2.28 -5.48 -1.01
C ILE A 19 1.78 -6.93 -1.05
N ARG A 20 2.17 -7.70 -0.04
CA ARG A 20 1.69 -9.06 0.13
C ARG A 20 0.47 -9.11 1.03
N THR A 21 0.56 -8.49 2.23
CA THR A 21 -0.54 -8.43 3.17
C THR A 21 -0.58 -7.09 3.88
N VAL A 22 -1.78 -6.70 4.33
CA VAL A 22 -1.99 -5.53 5.18
C VAL A 22 -2.79 -6.00 6.39
N GLU A 23 -2.29 -5.71 7.58
CA GLU A 23 -2.93 -6.07 8.83
C GLU A 23 -3.00 -4.84 9.74
N GLU A 24 -4.01 -4.77 10.58
CA GLU A 24 -4.15 -3.67 11.54
C GLU A 24 -4.34 -4.27 12.93
N ASN A 25 -3.23 -4.36 13.72
CA ASN A 25 -3.27 -5.05 15.00
C ASN A 25 -2.07 -4.69 15.89
N PRO A 26 -2.10 -3.62 16.71
CA PRO A 26 -3.06 -2.52 16.66
C PRO A 26 -2.79 -1.52 15.54
N ASP A 27 -1.54 -1.43 15.05
CA ASP A 27 -1.15 -0.50 13.99
C ASP A 27 -1.19 -1.19 12.63
N THR A 28 -1.38 -0.38 11.59
CA THR A 28 -1.38 -0.90 10.22
C THR A 28 0.02 -1.35 9.84
N THR A 29 0.18 -2.63 9.59
CA THR A 29 1.45 -3.24 9.18
C THR A 29 1.31 -3.79 7.77
N ILE A 30 2.20 -3.34 6.89
CA ILE A 30 2.25 -3.81 5.51
C ILE A 30 3.42 -4.79 5.40
N THR A 31 3.14 -5.99 4.93
CA THR A 31 4.18 -6.98 4.63
C THR A 31 4.41 -6.98 3.13
N LEU A 32 5.66 -6.77 2.73
CA LEU A 32 6.04 -6.76 1.33
C LEU A 32 6.38 -8.18 0.84
N THR A 33 6.40 -8.35 -0.47
CA THR A 33 6.75 -9.63 -1.09
C THR A 33 8.17 -10.09 -0.75
N THR A 34 9.04 -9.15 -0.36
CA THR A 34 10.40 -9.45 0.13
C THR A 34 10.43 -9.99 1.55
N GLY A 35 9.30 -9.90 2.28
CA GLY A 35 9.22 -10.26 3.68
C GLY A 35 9.41 -9.08 4.63
N GLU A 36 9.74 -7.90 4.13
CA GLU A 36 9.87 -6.71 4.97
C GLU A 36 8.52 -6.27 5.52
N HIS A 37 8.53 -5.72 6.73
CA HIS A 37 7.34 -5.16 7.36
C HIS A 37 7.48 -3.65 7.51
N ILE A 38 6.44 -2.91 7.16
CA ILE A 38 6.41 -1.46 7.30
C ILE A 38 5.16 -1.08 8.08
N VAL A 39 5.32 -0.29 9.14
CA VAL A 39 4.18 0.20 9.94
C VAL A 39 3.87 1.62 9.49
N VAL A 40 2.59 1.89 9.21
CA VAL A 40 2.13 3.18 8.69
C VAL A 40 1.02 3.76 9.55
N LYS A 41 0.81 5.08 9.40
CA LYS A 41 -0.25 5.80 10.13
C LYS A 41 -1.62 5.62 9.52
N GLU A 42 -1.70 5.41 8.21
CA GLU A 42 -2.97 5.20 7.52
C GLU A 42 -3.67 3.95 8.06
N SER A 43 -4.99 3.97 8.06
CA SER A 43 -5.76 2.78 8.42
C SER A 43 -5.62 1.71 7.35
N MET A 44 -5.90 0.47 7.70
CA MET A 44 -5.90 -0.64 6.75
C MET A 44 -6.82 -0.34 5.57
N ASN A 45 -8.00 0.22 5.84
CA ASN A 45 -8.95 0.57 4.78
C ASN A 45 -8.39 1.62 3.83
N GLU A 46 -7.67 2.62 4.34
CA GLU A 46 -7.04 3.63 3.51
C GLU A 46 -5.96 3.04 2.62
N VAL A 47 -5.13 2.15 3.17
CA VAL A 47 -4.06 1.50 2.39
C VAL A 47 -4.68 0.66 1.27
N VAL A 48 -5.70 -0.12 1.59
CA VAL A 48 -6.38 -0.97 0.61
C VAL A 48 -7.04 -0.11 -0.46
N ALA A 49 -7.69 0.99 -0.08
CA ALA A 49 -8.35 1.89 -1.03
C ALA A 49 -7.33 2.50 -2.01
N ARG A 50 -6.17 2.94 -1.52
CA ARG A 50 -5.12 3.50 -2.37
C ARG A 50 -4.53 2.45 -3.30
N ALA A 51 -4.35 1.23 -2.83
CA ALA A 51 -3.84 0.13 -3.66
C ALA A 51 -4.82 -0.25 -4.76
N ILE A 52 -6.12 -0.27 -4.46
CA ILE A 52 -7.17 -0.54 -5.45
C ILE A 52 -7.20 0.56 -6.52
N GLU A 53 -7.13 1.82 -6.09
CA GLU A 53 -7.14 2.95 -7.03
C GLU A 53 -5.94 2.89 -7.96
N TYR A 54 -4.76 2.56 -7.45
CA TYR A 54 -3.58 2.35 -8.27
C TYR A 54 -3.80 1.25 -9.31
N GLY A 55 -4.40 0.13 -8.91
CA GLY A 55 -4.71 -0.97 -9.81
C GLY A 55 -5.69 -0.58 -10.91
N ARG A 56 -6.68 0.27 -10.59
CA ARG A 56 -7.61 0.80 -11.59
C ARG A 56 -6.92 1.66 -12.63
N LEU A 57 -6.01 2.53 -12.19
CA LEU A 57 -5.26 3.38 -13.11
C LEU A 57 -4.42 2.54 -14.06
N LEU A 58 -3.75 1.52 -13.55
CA LEU A 58 -2.96 0.61 -14.40
C LEU A 58 -3.83 -0.08 -15.44
N ARG A 59 -5.01 -0.56 -15.05
CA ARG A 59 -5.90 -1.24 -15.97
C ARG A 59 -6.43 -0.34 -17.08
N ARG A 60 -6.57 0.97 -16.82
CA ARG A 60 -6.96 1.94 -17.83
C ARG A 60 -5.87 2.16 -18.87
N LEU A 61 -4.62 2.02 -18.45
CA LEU A 61 -3.47 2.23 -19.33
C LEU A 61 -3.10 0.98 -20.14
N MET A 62 -3.60 -0.19 -19.72
CA MET A 62 -3.31 -1.45 -20.41
C MET A 62 -4.44 -1.78 -21.38
N PRO A 63 -4.13 -2.18 -22.64
CA PRO A 63 -5.16 -2.63 -23.55
C PRO A 63 -5.81 -3.91 -23.02
N PRO A 64 -7.13 -4.07 -23.21
CA PRO A 64 -7.78 -5.32 -22.86
C PRO A 64 -7.25 -6.44 -23.74
N GLY A 65 -6.88 -7.56 -23.10
CA GLY A 65 -6.30 -8.62 -23.92
C GLY A 65 -6.24 -9.93 -23.26
#